data_ad2b9994857b5f28c155a60fd77b672b
#
_entry.id   ad2b9994857b5f28c155a60fd77b672b
#
_cell.length_a   1.000
_cell.length_b   1.000
_cell.length_c   1.000
_cell.angle_alpha   90.00
_cell.angle_beta   90.00
_cell.angle_gamma   90.00
#
_symmetry.space_group_name_H-M   'P 1'
#
loop_
_entity.id
_entity.type
_entity.pdbx_description
1 polymer ?
#
loop_
_entity_poly.entity_id
_entity_poly.type
_entity_poly.pdbx_seq_one_letter_code
_entity_poly.pdbx_strand_id
1 'polypeptide(L)'
;MDIFQKCYEPSLAKELKAAGVYPYFHALQSRQDVEVMMEGKRRIMLGSNNYLGLTTAPDVVEAGIHALEQYGTGCSGSRFLNGTLQMHLELEEELGKFLRKPGIVTFGTGFQSNVGIISALVGRHDYVICDRENHASIYAGCQMSYGKMLRYRHSDMADLEKQLQRVPEQNGALIVTDGVFSMGGDIAKLPEICALAKRYGARVMVDDAHGLGVLGEGGRGTASYLGLEDQVDVY
;
A
#
# COMPACT_ATOMS: atom_id res chain seq x y z
N MET A 1 -24.58 13.68 -23.74
CA MET A 1 -23.75 12.47 -24.01
C MET A 1 -23.98 11.50 -22.87
N ASP A 2 -24.34 10.26 -23.14
CA ASP A 2 -24.52 9.24 -22.11
C ASP A 2 -23.17 8.85 -21.53
N ILE A 3 -22.99 8.94 -20.21
CA ILE A 3 -21.76 8.58 -19.49
C ILE A 3 -21.43 7.08 -19.65
N PHE A 4 -22.42 6.24 -19.90
CA PHE A 4 -22.27 4.80 -20.10
C PHE A 4 -21.88 4.42 -21.52
N GLN A 5 -21.89 5.36 -22.49
CA GLN A 5 -21.54 5.09 -23.89
C GLN A 5 -20.22 4.33 -24.01
N LYS A 6 -19.20 4.76 -23.27
CA LYS A 6 -17.87 4.11 -23.21
C LYS A 6 -17.88 2.64 -22.78
N CYS A 7 -18.91 2.20 -22.04
CA CYS A 7 -19.04 0.81 -21.59
C CYS A 7 -19.49 -0.15 -22.70
N TYR A 8 -20.12 0.39 -23.73
CA TYR A 8 -20.62 -0.37 -24.87
C TYR A 8 -19.62 -0.42 -26.05
N GLU A 9 -18.64 0.46 -26.03
CA GLU A 9 -17.61 0.51 -27.07
C GLU A 9 -16.72 -0.75 -27.07
N PRO A 10 -16.11 -1.10 -28.21
CA PRO A 10 -15.09 -2.13 -28.28
C PRO A 10 -13.96 -1.86 -27.27
N SER A 11 -13.49 -2.91 -26.61
CA SER A 11 -12.38 -2.80 -25.67
C SER A 11 -11.49 -4.02 -25.79
N LEU A 12 -10.20 -3.85 -25.49
CA LEU A 12 -9.21 -4.94 -25.46
C LEU A 12 -9.71 -6.13 -24.63
N ALA A 13 -10.38 -5.87 -23.50
CA ALA A 13 -10.94 -6.92 -22.65
C ALA A 13 -12.00 -7.76 -23.36
N LYS A 14 -12.88 -7.11 -24.16
CA LYS A 14 -13.89 -7.82 -24.95
C LYS A 14 -13.26 -8.65 -26.08
N GLU A 15 -12.25 -8.10 -26.73
CA GLU A 15 -11.49 -8.80 -27.77
C GLU A 15 -10.75 -10.03 -27.23
N LEU A 16 -10.02 -9.88 -26.13
CA LEU A 16 -9.32 -10.99 -25.49
C LEU A 16 -10.26 -12.07 -24.97
N LYS A 17 -11.44 -11.70 -24.44
CA LYS A 17 -12.47 -12.67 -24.04
C LYS A 17 -13.03 -13.42 -25.24
N ALA A 18 -13.32 -12.74 -26.36
CA ALA A 18 -13.80 -13.38 -27.59
C ALA A 18 -12.75 -14.32 -28.19
N ALA A 19 -11.45 -13.98 -28.05
CA ALA A 19 -10.34 -14.82 -28.49
C ALA A 19 -10.01 -15.98 -27.53
N GLY A 20 -10.64 -16.04 -26.34
CA GLY A 20 -10.38 -17.07 -25.33
C GLY A 20 -9.02 -16.95 -24.63
N VAL A 21 -8.38 -15.79 -24.69
CA VAL A 21 -7.04 -15.50 -24.11
C VAL A 21 -7.07 -14.41 -23.04
N TYR A 22 -8.22 -14.19 -22.41
CA TYR A 22 -8.38 -13.20 -21.35
C TYR A 22 -7.68 -13.68 -20.07
N PRO A 23 -6.63 -13.00 -19.57
CA PRO A 23 -5.75 -13.53 -18.53
C PRO A 23 -6.22 -13.20 -17.10
N TYR A 24 -7.40 -12.62 -16.91
CA TYR A 24 -7.85 -12.10 -15.62
C TYR A 24 -9.10 -12.81 -15.11
N PHE A 25 -9.33 -12.71 -13.78
CA PHE A 25 -10.53 -13.22 -13.09
C PHE A 25 -10.73 -14.74 -13.18
N HIS A 26 -9.63 -15.50 -13.19
CA HIS A 26 -9.69 -16.95 -13.11
C HIS A 26 -10.11 -17.42 -11.71
N ALA A 27 -11.13 -18.26 -11.64
CA ALA A 27 -11.68 -18.71 -10.35
C ALA A 27 -10.81 -19.78 -9.69
N LEU A 28 -10.39 -19.54 -8.45
CA LEU A 28 -9.72 -20.50 -7.58
C LEU A 28 -10.79 -21.30 -6.81
N GLN A 29 -10.61 -22.62 -6.72
CA GLN A 29 -11.56 -23.57 -6.13
C GLN A 29 -11.00 -24.31 -4.91
N SER A 30 -9.83 -23.92 -4.44
CA SER A 30 -9.15 -24.49 -3.28
C SER A 30 -8.59 -23.40 -2.37
N ARG A 31 -7.96 -23.79 -1.27
CA ARG A 31 -7.12 -22.90 -0.48
C ARG A 31 -6.06 -22.25 -1.38
N GLN A 32 -5.68 -21.02 -1.07
CA GLN A 32 -4.65 -20.29 -1.80
C GLN A 32 -3.26 -20.65 -1.23
N ASP A 33 -2.71 -21.71 -1.75
CA ASP A 33 -1.41 -22.29 -1.38
C ASP A 33 -0.49 -22.33 -2.62
N VAL A 34 0.66 -23.00 -2.51
CA VAL A 34 1.61 -23.20 -3.61
C VAL A 34 1.01 -24.01 -4.76
N GLU A 35 0.05 -24.87 -4.47
CA GLU A 35 -0.76 -25.60 -5.43
C GLU A 35 -2.24 -25.26 -5.25
N VAL A 36 -2.91 -24.94 -6.33
CA VAL A 36 -4.32 -24.53 -6.33
C VAL A 36 -5.12 -25.30 -7.38
N MET A 37 -6.42 -25.45 -7.10
CA MET A 37 -7.38 -25.83 -8.13
C MET A 37 -7.91 -24.56 -8.80
N MET A 38 -7.68 -24.42 -10.09
CA MET A 38 -8.12 -23.29 -10.90
C MET A 38 -8.86 -23.84 -12.13
N GLU A 39 -10.13 -23.50 -12.25
CA GLU A 39 -10.98 -23.92 -13.39
C GLU A 39 -10.93 -25.43 -13.62
N GLY A 40 -11.05 -26.22 -12.54
CA GLY A 40 -11.05 -27.68 -12.56
C GLY A 40 -9.68 -28.33 -12.84
N LYS A 41 -8.59 -27.55 -12.82
CA LYS A 41 -7.24 -28.05 -13.06
C LYS A 41 -6.31 -27.69 -11.91
N ARG A 42 -5.42 -28.62 -11.53
CA ARG A 42 -4.34 -28.36 -10.59
C ARG A 42 -3.29 -27.46 -11.25
N ARG A 43 -2.90 -26.39 -10.57
CA ARG A 43 -1.91 -25.41 -11.03
C ARG A 43 -0.90 -25.12 -9.93
N ILE A 44 0.31 -24.75 -10.31
CA ILE A 44 1.32 -24.17 -9.41
C ILE A 44 1.11 -22.66 -9.39
N MET A 45 0.96 -22.10 -8.20
CA MET A 45 0.73 -20.66 -8.00
C MET A 45 2.07 -19.94 -7.92
N LEU A 46 2.45 -19.22 -8.98
CA LEU A 46 3.65 -18.39 -9.03
C LEU A 46 3.36 -16.89 -8.89
N GLY A 47 2.10 -16.46 -8.99
CA GLY A 47 1.69 -15.07 -8.97
C GLY A 47 0.87 -14.73 -7.72
N SER A 48 1.45 -14.89 -6.52
CA SER A 48 0.77 -14.64 -5.26
C SER A 48 1.49 -13.61 -4.40
N ASN A 49 0.73 -12.78 -3.68
CA ASN A 49 1.26 -11.90 -2.62
C ASN A 49 1.38 -12.62 -1.25
N ASN A 50 1.16 -13.92 -1.20
CA ASN A 50 1.33 -14.74 0.01
C ASN A 50 2.82 -15.06 0.25
N TYR A 51 3.65 -14.03 0.38
CA TYR A 51 5.13 -14.13 0.44
C TYR A 51 5.63 -15.04 1.57
N LEU A 52 4.95 -15.05 2.71
CA LEU A 52 5.32 -15.82 3.90
C LEU A 52 4.56 -17.14 4.03
N GLY A 53 3.67 -17.47 3.09
CA GLY A 53 2.86 -18.69 3.15
C GLY A 53 1.84 -18.72 4.30
N LEU A 54 1.50 -17.57 4.87
CA LEU A 54 0.65 -17.49 6.08
C LEU A 54 -0.85 -17.68 5.81
N THR A 55 -1.29 -17.54 4.56
CA THR A 55 -2.73 -17.64 4.21
C THR A 55 -3.37 -18.97 4.62
N THR A 56 -2.60 -20.05 4.64
CA THR A 56 -3.06 -21.41 4.99
C THR A 56 -2.37 -21.98 6.22
N ALA A 57 -1.54 -21.20 6.91
CA ALA A 57 -0.83 -21.63 8.11
C ALA A 57 -1.84 -22.01 9.20
N PRO A 58 -1.70 -23.20 9.83
CA PRO A 58 -2.68 -23.70 10.81
C PRO A 58 -2.94 -22.73 11.95
N ASP A 59 -1.90 -22.15 12.53
CA ASP A 59 -2.00 -21.23 13.67
C ASP A 59 -2.77 -19.95 13.29
N VAL A 60 -2.57 -19.44 12.07
CA VAL A 60 -3.27 -18.25 11.57
C VAL A 60 -4.75 -18.56 11.31
N VAL A 61 -5.04 -19.75 10.77
CA VAL A 61 -6.42 -20.22 10.54
C VAL A 61 -7.13 -20.40 11.88
N GLU A 62 -6.48 -21.01 12.87
CA GLU A 62 -7.04 -21.22 14.22
C GLU A 62 -7.32 -19.88 14.91
N ALA A 63 -6.40 -18.94 14.86
CA ALA A 63 -6.62 -17.57 15.38
C ALA A 63 -7.83 -16.90 14.74
N GLY A 64 -8.04 -17.09 13.42
CA GLY A 64 -9.23 -16.61 12.72
C GLY A 64 -10.53 -17.25 13.22
N ILE A 65 -10.53 -18.56 13.49
CA ILE A 65 -11.69 -19.29 14.05
C ILE A 65 -12.03 -18.73 15.44
N HIS A 66 -11.02 -18.59 16.32
CA HIS A 66 -11.21 -18.02 17.66
C HIS A 66 -11.77 -16.60 17.63
N ALA A 67 -11.26 -15.76 16.72
CA ALA A 67 -11.77 -14.40 16.56
C ALA A 67 -13.24 -14.38 16.11
N LEU A 68 -13.65 -15.28 15.20
CA LEU A 68 -15.04 -15.44 14.77
C LEU A 68 -15.96 -15.91 15.92
N GLU A 69 -15.49 -16.83 16.74
CA GLU A 69 -16.24 -17.32 17.91
C GLU A 69 -16.42 -16.21 18.96
N GLN A 70 -15.39 -15.41 19.19
CA GLN A 70 -15.39 -14.37 20.22
C GLN A 70 -16.13 -13.10 19.79
N TYR A 71 -15.94 -12.65 18.55
CA TYR A 71 -16.39 -11.32 18.10
C TYR A 71 -17.47 -11.37 17.00
N GLY A 72 -17.74 -12.55 16.44
CA GLY A 72 -18.63 -12.70 15.29
C GLY A 72 -17.96 -12.29 13.96
N THR A 73 -18.78 -12.06 12.94
CA THR A 73 -18.34 -11.88 11.56
C THR A 73 -17.96 -10.46 11.18
N GLY A 74 -18.06 -9.50 12.09
CA GLY A 74 -17.74 -8.10 11.78
C GLY A 74 -18.12 -7.12 12.89
N CYS A 75 -17.87 -5.85 12.62
CA CYS A 75 -18.18 -4.74 13.52
C CYS A 75 -19.53 -4.13 13.19
N SER A 76 -20.33 -3.80 14.21
CA SER A 76 -21.66 -3.21 14.04
C SER A 76 -21.65 -1.68 13.80
N GLY A 77 -20.46 -1.08 13.70
CA GLY A 77 -20.30 0.35 13.43
C GLY A 77 -18.86 0.75 13.12
N SER A 78 -18.63 2.04 12.89
CA SER A 78 -17.30 2.55 12.64
C SER A 78 -16.42 2.50 13.89
N ARG A 79 -15.10 2.40 13.70
CA ARG A 79 -14.13 2.44 14.81
C ARG A 79 -14.25 3.70 15.67
N PHE A 80 -14.62 4.80 15.07
CA PHE A 80 -14.80 6.09 15.76
C PHE A 80 -15.94 6.06 16.80
N LEU A 81 -16.98 5.26 16.58
CA LEU A 81 -18.16 5.20 17.44
C LEU A 81 -18.20 3.93 18.30
N ASN A 82 -18.66 2.83 17.72
CA ASN A 82 -18.96 1.59 18.42
C ASN A 82 -18.38 0.32 17.79
N GLY A 83 -17.47 0.47 16.81
CA GLY A 83 -16.86 -0.66 16.07
C GLY A 83 -15.40 -0.92 16.44
N THR A 84 -14.84 -0.30 17.49
CA THR A 84 -13.49 -0.64 17.98
C THR A 84 -13.58 -1.87 18.89
N LEU A 85 -12.99 -2.96 18.44
CA LEU A 85 -12.81 -4.20 19.20
C LEU A 85 -11.47 -4.17 19.94
N GLN A 86 -11.36 -4.93 21.02
CA GLN A 86 -10.12 -5.08 21.78
C GLN A 86 -8.97 -5.58 20.86
N MET A 87 -9.24 -6.52 19.96
CA MET A 87 -8.27 -7.04 19.00
C MET A 87 -7.67 -5.97 18.06
N HIS A 88 -8.39 -4.88 17.78
CA HIS A 88 -7.83 -3.77 17.00
C HIS A 88 -6.72 -3.06 17.79
N LEU A 89 -6.96 -2.82 19.08
CA LEU A 89 -6.00 -2.14 19.95
C LEU A 89 -4.75 -3.00 20.17
N GLU A 90 -4.94 -4.28 20.38
CA GLU A 90 -3.85 -5.26 20.53
C GLU A 90 -3.01 -5.35 19.25
N LEU A 91 -3.64 -5.41 18.08
CA LEU A 91 -2.93 -5.40 16.80
C LEU A 91 -2.13 -4.11 16.61
N GLU A 92 -2.71 -2.96 16.91
CA GLU A 92 -2.02 -1.66 16.80
C GLU A 92 -0.84 -1.56 17.76
N GLU A 93 -0.98 -2.08 18.97
CA GLU A 93 0.13 -2.15 19.95
C GLU A 93 1.27 -3.05 19.46
N GLU A 94 0.95 -4.27 19.02
CA GLU A 94 1.95 -5.22 18.51
C GLU A 94 2.66 -4.72 17.24
N LEU A 95 1.91 -4.13 16.31
CA LEU A 95 2.50 -3.49 15.12
C LEU A 95 3.40 -2.30 15.51
N GLY A 96 3.03 -1.51 16.51
CA GLY A 96 3.85 -0.42 17.02
C GLY A 96 5.19 -0.90 17.57
N LYS A 97 5.18 -1.99 18.35
CA LYS A 97 6.38 -2.65 18.85
C LYS A 97 7.24 -3.19 17.70
N PHE A 98 6.61 -3.89 16.76
CA PHE A 98 7.29 -4.50 15.61
C PHE A 98 7.94 -3.46 14.70
N LEU A 99 7.21 -2.42 14.34
CA LEU A 99 7.67 -1.34 13.44
C LEU A 99 8.49 -0.26 14.16
N ARG A 100 8.60 -0.34 15.50
CA ARG A 100 9.26 0.69 16.32
C ARG A 100 8.68 2.09 16.09
N LYS A 101 7.34 2.17 15.91
CA LYS A 101 6.62 3.43 15.72
C LYS A 101 5.71 3.72 16.91
N PRO A 102 5.62 5.00 17.34
CA PRO A 102 4.87 5.37 18.54
C PRO A 102 3.35 5.33 18.36
N GLY A 103 2.85 5.27 17.13
CA GLY A 103 1.43 5.24 16.83
C GLY A 103 1.13 4.43 15.57
N ILE A 104 0.08 3.63 15.64
CA ILE A 104 -0.42 2.82 14.54
C ILE A 104 -1.91 3.09 14.38
N VAL A 105 -2.36 3.13 13.13
CA VAL A 105 -3.79 3.17 12.77
C VAL A 105 -4.04 2.10 11.74
N THR A 106 -4.98 1.18 12.03
CA THR A 106 -5.34 0.11 11.11
C THR A 106 -6.51 0.50 10.20
N PHE A 107 -6.43 0.09 8.96
CA PHE A 107 -7.46 0.26 7.93
C PHE A 107 -7.87 -1.11 7.36
N GLY A 108 -9.04 -1.18 6.75
CA GLY A 108 -9.54 -2.42 6.15
C GLY A 108 -8.76 -2.87 4.90
N THR A 109 -8.07 -1.97 4.22
CA THR A 109 -7.23 -2.26 3.04
C THR A 109 -6.07 -1.28 2.92
N GLY A 110 -4.96 -1.69 2.27
CA GLY A 110 -3.85 -0.77 1.94
C GLY A 110 -4.28 0.41 1.05
N PHE A 111 -5.27 0.19 0.17
CA PHE A 111 -5.84 1.29 -0.61
C PHE A 111 -6.44 2.37 0.30
N GLN A 112 -7.24 1.98 1.29
CA GLN A 112 -7.82 2.91 2.28
C GLN A 112 -6.74 3.55 3.15
N SER A 113 -5.66 2.84 3.48
CA SER A 113 -4.52 3.41 4.22
C SER A 113 -3.93 4.59 3.47
N ASN A 114 -3.53 4.40 2.22
CA ASN A 114 -2.93 5.47 1.40
C ASN A 114 -3.89 6.66 1.21
N VAL A 115 -5.15 6.39 0.89
CA VAL A 115 -6.16 7.45 0.73
C VAL A 115 -6.37 8.19 2.04
N GLY A 116 -6.55 7.47 3.15
CA GLY A 116 -6.81 8.06 4.47
C GLY A 116 -5.64 8.88 4.97
N ILE A 117 -4.42 8.35 4.90
CA ILE A 117 -3.21 9.02 5.39
C ILE A 117 -2.92 10.28 4.57
N ILE A 118 -2.83 10.16 3.25
CA ILE A 118 -2.43 11.27 2.38
C ILE A 118 -3.48 12.40 2.44
N SER A 119 -4.77 12.06 2.35
CA SER A 119 -5.83 13.08 2.39
C SER A 119 -5.98 13.76 3.75
N ALA A 120 -5.60 13.09 4.85
CA ALA A 120 -5.61 13.67 6.19
C ALA A 120 -4.40 14.59 6.46
N LEU A 121 -3.22 14.23 5.93
CA LEU A 121 -1.98 14.96 6.21
C LEU A 121 -1.75 16.16 5.27
N VAL A 122 -2.19 16.07 4.01
CA VAL A 122 -1.86 17.04 2.96
C VAL A 122 -3.01 18.03 2.77
N GLY A 123 -2.88 19.21 3.35
CA GLY A 123 -3.88 20.29 3.31
C GLY A 123 -3.72 21.23 2.10
N ARG A 124 -4.56 22.29 2.05
CA ARG A 124 -4.66 23.24 0.90
C ARG A 124 -3.37 23.93 0.53
N HIS A 125 -2.47 24.11 1.49
CA HIS A 125 -1.23 24.84 1.29
C HIS A 125 -0.03 23.90 1.17
N ASP A 126 -0.24 22.60 1.32
CA ASP A 126 0.80 21.60 1.28
C ASP A 126 0.99 21.01 -0.11
N TYR A 127 2.09 20.31 -0.26
CA TYR A 127 2.45 19.60 -1.48
C TYR A 127 2.66 18.12 -1.19
N VAL A 128 2.18 17.27 -2.07
CA VAL A 128 2.53 15.85 -2.10
C VAL A 128 3.35 15.57 -3.36
N ILE A 129 4.52 14.95 -3.17
CA ILE A 129 5.46 14.67 -4.25
C ILE A 129 5.59 13.16 -4.36
N CYS A 130 5.16 12.59 -5.49
CA CYS A 130 5.10 11.15 -5.67
C CYS A 130 5.87 10.65 -6.89
N ASP A 131 6.44 9.47 -6.76
CA ASP A 131 7.04 8.75 -7.88
C ASP A 131 5.98 8.41 -8.92
N ARG A 132 6.34 8.44 -10.21
CA ARG A 132 5.40 8.14 -11.30
C ARG A 132 4.94 6.70 -11.36
N GLU A 133 5.67 5.78 -10.77
CA GLU A 133 5.33 4.36 -10.76
C GLU A 133 4.71 3.88 -9.44
N ASN A 134 4.42 4.81 -8.53
CA ASN A 134 3.69 4.50 -7.31
C ASN A 134 2.36 3.80 -7.58
N HIS A 135 1.94 2.99 -6.61
CA HIS A 135 0.67 2.30 -6.66
C HIS A 135 -0.52 3.26 -6.84
N ALA A 136 -1.56 2.80 -7.55
CA ALA A 136 -2.75 3.60 -7.85
C ALA A 136 -3.46 4.21 -6.63
N SER A 137 -3.38 3.55 -5.46
CA SER A 137 -3.95 4.06 -4.21
C SER A 137 -3.26 5.34 -3.71
N ILE A 138 -1.95 5.47 -3.93
CA ILE A 138 -1.20 6.70 -3.61
C ILE A 138 -1.71 7.84 -4.49
N TYR A 139 -1.89 7.61 -5.79
CA TYR A 139 -2.48 8.59 -6.69
C TYR A 139 -3.89 8.99 -6.27
N ALA A 140 -4.73 8.01 -5.88
CA ALA A 140 -6.07 8.29 -5.38
C ALA A 140 -6.03 9.15 -4.11
N GLY A 141 -5.14 8.85 -3.17
CA GLY A 141 -4.92 9.66 -1.97
C GLY A 141 -4.48 11.09 -2.29
N CYS A 142 -3.53 11.24 -3.24
CA CYS A 142 -3.09 12.56 -3.71
C CYS A 142 -4.22 13.36 -4.34
N GLN A 143 -5.08 12.73 -5.15
CA GLN A 143 -6.22 13.38 -5.79
C GLN A 143 -7.33 13.76 -4.79
N MET A 144 -7.50 13.00 -3.71
CA MET A 144 -8.48 13.27 -2.66
C MET A 144 -7.96 14.30 -1.64
N SER A 145 -6.67 14.53 -1.57
CA SER A 145 -6.10 15.60 -0.73
C SER A 145 -6.43 16.99 -1.31
N TYR A 146 -6.39 17.99 -0.47
CA TYR A 146 -6.54 19.38 -0.90
C TYR A 146 -5.21 20.00 -1.38
N GLY A 147 -4.09 19.30 -1.22
CA GLY A 147 -2.77 19.79 -1.56
C GLY A 147 -2.45 19.71 -3.05
N LYS A 148 -1.32 20.27 -3.41
CA LYS A 148 -0.83 20.22 -4.78
C LYS A 148 0.00 18.98 -5.00
N MET A 149 -0.41 18.14 -5.96
CA MET A 149 0.35 16.96 -6.36
C MET A 149 1.44 17.34 -7.38
N LEU A 150 2.67 16.99 -7.07
CA LEU A 150 3.81 17.01 -7.98
C LEU A 150 4.28 15.57 -8.22
N ARG A 151 4.77 15.29 -9.42
CA ARG A 151 5.25 13.95 -9.78
C ARG A 151 6.68 14.03 -10.30
N TYR A 152 7.54 13.14 -9.84
CA TYR A 152 8.88 13.00 -10.38
C TYR A 152 8.99 11.69 -11.19
N ARG A 153 9.94 11.66 -12.11
CA ARG A 153 10.23 10.47 -12.92
C ARG A 153 10.73 9.36 -12.02
N HIS A 154 10.29 8.14 -12.31
CA HIS A 154 10.61 6.97 -11.52
C HIS A 154 12.11 6.88 -11.19
N SER A 155 12.38 6.75 -9.88
CA SER A 155 13.74 6.63 -9.32
C SER A 155 14.73 7.73 -9.78
N ASP A 156 14.25 8.90 -10.23
CA ASP A 156 15.07 10.04 -10.67
C ASP A 156 15.18 11.08 -9.57
N MET A 157 16.27 11.03 -8.82
CA MET A 157 16.50 11.95 -7.69
C MET A 157 16.74 13.40 -8.10
N ALA A 158 17.28 13.63 -9.29
CA ALA A 158 17.43 14.98 -9.83
C ALA A 158 16.07 15.62 -10.17
N ASP A 159 15.14 14.80 -10.69
CA ASP A 159 13.78 15.26 -10.93
C ASP A 159 13.01 15.45 -9.61
N LEU A 160 13.21 14.56 -8.61
CA LEU A 160 12.65 14.75 -7.26
C LEU A 160 13.12 16.09 -6.65
N GLU A 161 14.42 16.38 -6.69
CA GLU A 161 14.97 17.63 -6.19
C GLU A 161 14.36 18.84 -6.91
N LYS A 162 14.21 18.78 -8.23
CA LYS A 162 13.54 19.80 -9.02
C LYS A 162 12.08 20.02 -8.61
N GLN A 163 11.36 18.98 -8.23
CA GLN A 163 9.99 19.13 -7.71
C GLN A 163 9.98 19.76 -6.31
N LEU A 164 10.91 19.38 -5.44
CA LEU A 164 11.06 19.95 -4.11
C LEU A 164 11.37 21.47 -4.17
N GLN A 165 12.20 21.90 -5.10
CA GLN A 165 12.51 23.33 -5.33
C GLN A 165 11.28 24.18 -5.73
N ARG A 166 10.19 23.55 -6.17
CA ARG A 166 8.93 24.23 -6.53
C ARG A 166 8.02 24.47 -5.33
N VAL A 167 8.33 23.86 -4.18
CA VAL A 167 7.57 24.03 -2.94
C VAL A 167 8.04 25.31 -2.26
N PRO A 168 7.14 26.28 -2.01
CA PRO A 168 7.50 27.49 -1.25
C PRO A 168 7.92 27.12 0.18
N GLU A 169 8.90 27.82 0.74
CA GLU A 169 9.47 27.54 2.06
C GLU A 169 8.44 27.49 3.21
N GLN A 170 7.36 28.27 3.09
CA GLN A 170 6.29 28.31 4.10
C GLN A 170 5.29 27.16 4.00
N ASN A 171 5.38 26.29 3.00
CA ASN A 171 4.43 25.21 2.74
C ASN A 171 5.01 23.85 3.12
N GLY A 172 4.16 22.98 3.66
CA GLY A 172 4.53 21.58 3.95
C GLY A 172 4.72 20.76 2.68
N ALA A 173 5.60 19.76 2.75
CA ALA A 173 5.81 18.80 1.69
C ALA A 173 5.86 17.37 2.23
N LEU A 174 5.12 16.47 1.58
CA LEU A 174 5.16 15.03 1.83
C LEU A 174 5.68 14.33 0.57
N ILE A 175 6.81 13.64 0.68
CA ILE A 175 7.28 12.73 -0.36
C ILE A 175 6.65 11.37 -0.10
N VAL A 176 6.00 10.78 -1.12
CA VAL A 176 5.39 9.45 -1.02
C VAL A 176 5.97 8.54 -2.09
N THR A 177 6.43 7.37 -1.68
CA THR A 177 6.99 6.36 -2.57
C THR A 177 6.60 4.96 -2.12
N ASP A 178 6.47 4.01 -3.06
CA ASP A 178 6.52 2.59 -2.73
C ASP A 178 7.92 2.25 -2.20
N GLY A 179 8.04 1.35 -1.24
CA GLY A 179 9.32 0.82 -0.77
C GLY A 179 9.91 -0.17 -1.76
N VAL A 180 9.07 -1.09 -2.20
CA VAL A 180 9.32 -2.01 -3.33
C VAL A 180 8.23 -1.81 -4.36
N PHE A 181 8.58 -1.47 -5.59
CA PHE A 181 7.61 -1.23 -6.67
C PHE A 181 7.05 -2.54 -7.20
N SER A 182 5.74 -2.71 -7.13
CA SER A 182 5.06 -3.99 -7.39
C SER A 182 5.27 -4.54 -8.81
N MET A 183 5.39 -3.69 -9.80
CA MET A 183 5.52 -4.10 -11.20
C MET A 183 6.98 -4.23 -11.63
N GLY A 184 7.86 -3.36 -11.16
CA GLY A 184 9.30 -3.38 -11.48
C GLY A 184 10.09 -4.32 -10.58
N GLY A 185 9.68 -4.46 -9.32
CA GLY A 185 10.41 -5.21 -8.29
C GLY A 185 11.64 -4.50 -7.76
N ASP A 186 11.87 -3.27 -8.18
CA ASP A 186 12.98 -2.44 -7.71
C ASP A 186 12.66 -1.78 -6.37
N ILE A 187 13.71 -1.48 -5.63
CA ILE A 187 13.65 -0.85 -4.30
C ILE A 187 13.83 0.65 -4.47
N ALA A 188 13.01 1.44 -3.75
CA ALA A 188 13.14 2.89 -3.72
C ALA A 188 14.52 3.35 -3.25
N LYS A 189 15.02 4.43 -3.82
CA LYS A 189 16.28 5.08 -3.42
C LYS A 189 16.11 5.87 -2.12
N LEU A 190 15.66 5.19 -1.05
CA LEU A 190 15.34 5.84 0.22
C LEU A 190 16.49 6.66 0.82
N PRO A 191 17.77 6.24 0.73
CA PRO A 191 18.86 7.07 1.24
C PRO A 191 18.89 8.47 0.61
N GLU A 192 18.76 8.55 -0.69
CA GLU A 192 18.75 9.82 -1.43
C GLU A 192 17.45 10.59 -1.20
N ILE A 193 16.31 9.90 -1.15
CA ILE A 193 14.99 10.50 -0.84
C ILE A 193 15.02 11.14 0.54
N CYS A 194 15.49 10.44 1.57
CA CYS A 194 15.59 10.95 2.94
C CYS A 194 16.58 12.12 3.03
N ALA A 195 17.70 12.06 2.31
CA ALA A 195 18.67 13.16 2.26
C ALA A 195 18.06 14.43 1.63
N LEU A 196 17.30 14.28 0.55
CA LEU A 196 16.57 15.39 -0.09
C LEU A 196 15.45 15.90 0.82
N ALA A 197 14.66 14.99 1.43
CA ALA A 197 13.60 15.37 2.38
C ALA A 197 14.17 16.24 3.52
N LYS A 198 15.26 15.82 4.11
CA LYS A 198 15.94 16.57 5.18
C LYS A 198 16.42 17.94 4.71
N ARG A 199 16.99 18.02 3.50
CA ARG A 199 17.50 19.29 2.93
C ARG A 199 16.40 20.31 2.68
N TYR A 200 15.24 19.85 2.23
CA TYR A 200 14.10 20.70 1.87
C TYR A 200 13.00 20.78 2.94
N GLY A 201 13.22 20.21 4.12
CA GLY A 201 12.24 20.20 5.21
C GLY A 201 10.97 19.40 4.92
N ALA A 202 11.03 18.44 3.99
CA ALA A 202 9.92 17.55 3.65
C ALA A 202 9.84 16.35 4.59
N ARG A 203 8.67 15.70 4.65
CA ARG A 203 8.42 14.43 5.32
C ARG A 203 8.37 13.28 4.32
N VAL A 204 8.63 12.06 4.80
CA VAL A 204 8.69 10.85 3.96
C VAL A 204 7.65 9.84 4.40
N MET A 205 6.82 9.42 3.47
CA MET A 205 5.90 8.29 3.60
C MET A 205 6.33 7.18 2.64
N VAL A 206 6.37 5.94 3.14
CA VAL A 206 6.71 4.74 2.36
C VAL A 206 5.53 3.77 2.39
N ASP A 207 4.99 3.44 1.23
CA ASP A 207 4.11 2.27 1.08
C ASP A 207 4.99 1.02 1.01
N ASP A 208 5.00 0.25 2.06
CA ASP A 208 5.87 -0.92 2.18
C ASP A 208 5.11 -2.25 2.04
N ALA A 209 4.01 -2.27 1.30
CA ALA A 209 3.17 -3.44 1.08
C ALA A 209 3.93 -4.66 0.54
N HIS A 210 5.02 -4.45 -0.18
CA HIS A 210 5.86 -5.50 -0.75
C HIS A 210 7.19 -5.70 -0.01
N GLY A 211 7.54 -4.84 0.92
CA GLY A 211 8.75 -4.94 1.74
C GLY A 211 8.50 -5.49 3.14
N LEU A 212 7.36 -5.12 3.75
CA LEU A 212 6.99 -5.55 5.10
C LEU A 212 6.82 -7.08 5.15
N GLY A 213 7.45 -7.71 6.16
CA GLY A 213 7.52 -9.17 6.29
C GLY A 213 8.59 -9.83 5.40
N VAL A 214 9.14 -9.12 4.41
CA VAL A 214 10.04 -9.67 3.39
C VAL A 214 11.47 -9.13 3.52
N LEU A 215 11.63 -7.83 3.69
CA LEU A 215 12.92 -7.15 3.76
C LEU A 215 13.25 -6.68 5.18
N GLY A 216 14.53 -6.45 5.40
CA GLY A 216 15.04 -5.88 6.64
C GLY A 216 15.15 -6.87 7.78
N GLU A 217 15.70 -6.41 8.89
CA GLU A 217 15.89 -7.20 10.08
C GLU A 217 14.55 -7.62 10.69
N GLY A 218 14.32 -8.91 10.81
CA GLY A 218 13.06 -9.47 11.30
C GLY A 218 11.86 -9.19 10.39
N GLY A 219 12.07 -8.75 9.14
CA GLY A 219 10.99 -8.43 8.21
C GLY A 219 10.36 -7.05 8.41
N ARG A 220 11.05 -6.10 9.04
CA ARG A 220 10.51 -4.75 9.30
C ARG A 220 10.45 -3.83 8.06
N GLY A 221 10.69 -4.36 6.89
CA GLY A 221 10.45 -3.67 5.63
C GLY A 221 11.68 -2.95 5.05
N THR A 222 11.41 -2.16 4.01
CA THR A 222 12.42 -1.53 3.16
C THR A 222 13.30 -0.54 3.90
N ALA A 223 12.72 0.28 4.79
CA ALA A 223 13.53 1.24 5.56
C ALA A 223 14.46 0.54 6.55
N SER A 224 14.02 -0.56 7.17
CA SER A 224 14.88 -1.40 8.03
C SER A 224 16.01 -2.04 7.23
N TYR A 225 15.71 -2.52 6.03
CA TYR A 225 16.72 -3.08 5.12
C TYR A 225 17.84 -2.09 4.78
N LEU A 226 17.50 -0.81 4.69
CA LEU A 226 18.44 0.28 4.35
C LEU A 226 18.98 1.03 5.58
N GLY A 227 18.58 0.66 6.82
CA GLY A 227 19.02 1.32 8.05
C GLY A 227 18.47 2.74 8.22
N LEU A 228 17.25 3.01 7.73
CA LEU A 228 16.62 4.33 7.65
C LEU A 228 15.31 4.43 8.44
N GLU A 229 15.03 3.50 9.37
CA GLU A 229 13.76 3.43 10.11
C GLU A 229 13.40 4.77 10.80
N ASP A 230 14.40 5.50 11.30
CA ASP A 230 14.22 6.78 11.98
C ASP A 230 14.05 7.98 11.02
N GLN A 231 14.26 7.77 9.71
CA GLN A 231 14.18 8.83 8.70
C GLN A 231 12.90 8.75 7.86
N VAL A 232 12.12 7.70 8.03
CA VAL A 232 10.79 7.55 7.42
C VAL A 232 9.75 7.91 8.47
N ASP A 233 8.91 8.90 8.17
CA ASP A 233 7.92 9.43 9.10
C ASP A 233 6.66 8.56 9.16
N VAL A 234 6.24 8.01 8.04
CA VAL A 234 5.00 7.21 7.89
C VAL A 234 5.26 5.96 7.06
N TYR A 235 4.73 4.82 7.52
CA TYR A 235 4.68 3.55 6.79
C TYR A 235 3.23 3.23 6.44
#